data_f5c4e7b18e613fa408464c35c436aef8
#
_entry.id   f5c4e7b18e613fa408464c35c436aef8
#
_cell.length_a   1.000
_cell.length_b   1.000
_cell.length_c   1.000
_cell.angle_alpha   90.00
_cell.angle_beta   90.00
_cell.angle_gamma   90.00
#
_symmetry.space_group_name_H-M   'P 1'
#
loop_
_entity.id
_entity.type
_entity.pdbx_description
1 polymer ?
#
loop_
_entity_poly.entity_id
_entity_poly.type
_entity_poly.pdbx_seq_one_letter_code
_entity_poly.pdbx_strand_id
1 'polypeptide(L)'
;MTTAPSGMERWISTFLDAQAAERSAARNTRLAYGRDLLDFAGWLKHRGLDYTTVSREGVEDYLISCEAEGLSPATRARRLSAIRQLFRFAHEEDWRADNPALRLSAPGREKKLPQVLSLDEVDRLLEAARDKGRSLDDQIRNCALVELLYATGMRVSELVELPVAAVRGDPQMILVRGKGGKE
;
A
#
# COMPACT_ATOMS: atom_id res chain seq x y z
N MET A 1 -29.16 -13.88 6.64
CA MET A 1 -28.89 -12.42 6.66
C MET A 1 -27.89 -12.16 7.78
N THR A 2 -26.67 -11.81 7.44
CA THR A 2 -25.61 -11.51 8.43
C THR A 2 -25.87 -10.09 8.96
N THR A 3 -26.04 -9.94 10.27
CA THR A 3 -26.29 -8.63 10.87
C THR A 3 -25.02 -7.76 10.76
N ALA A 4 -25.16 -6.53 10.24
CA ALA A 4 -24.05 -5.59 10.14
C ALA A 4 -23.37 -5.38 11.52
N PRO A 5 -22.04 -5.37 11.60
CA PRO A 5 -21.33 -5.10 12.85
C PRO A 5 -21.66 -3.70 13.38
N SER A 6 -21.78 -3.55 14.68
CA SER A 6 -21.97 -2.24 15.30
C SER A 6 -20.68 -1.44 15.32
N GLY A 7 -20.73 -0.22 14.77
CA GLY A 7 -19.61 0.73 14.75
C GLY A 7 -18.66 0.58 13.55
N MET A 8 -18.18 1.72 13.07
CA MET A 8 -17.33 1.79 11.86
C MET A 8 -16.00 1.06 12.01
N GLU A 9 -15.40 1.07 13.20
CA GLU A 9 -14.13 0.36 13.46
C GLU A 9 -14.29 -1.16 13.30
N ARG A 10 -15.45 -1.69 13.67
CA ARG A 10 -15.72 -3.11 13.52
C ARG A 10 -15.98 -3.50 12.07
N TRP A 11 -16.55 -2.62 11.26
CA TRP A 11 -16.63 -2.82 9.83
C TRP A 11 -15.24 -2.93 9.20
N ILE A 12 -14.33 -2.03 9.60
CA ILE A 12 -12.94 -2.03 9.12
C ILE A 12 -12.23 -3.32 9.51
N SER A 13 -12.28 -3.71 10.79
CA SER A 13 -11.57 -4.91 11.25
C SER A 13 -12.07 -6.16 10.54
N THR A 14 -13.39 -6.37 10.46
CA THR A 14 -13.97 -7.54 9.79
C THR A 14 -13.60 -7.59 8.30
N PHE A 15 -13.66 -6.45 7.61
CA PHE A 15 -13.22 -6.35 6.22
C PHE A 15 -11.74 -6.71 6.03
N LEU A 16 -10.85 -6.18 6.89
CA LEU A 16 -9.42 -6.46 6.81
C LEU A 16 -9.08 -7.91 7.15
N ASP A 17 -9.82 -8.52 8.07
CA ASP A 17 -9.69 -9.93 8.44
C ASP A 17 -10.15 -10.85 7.30
N ALA A 18 -11.26 -10.54 6.64
CA ALA A 18 -11.69 -11.25 5.44
C ALA A 18 -10.65 -11.19 4.31
N GLN A 19 -10.11 -10.00 4.05
CA GLN A 19 -9.02 -9.84 3.06
C GLN A 19 -7.75 -10.61 3.44
N ALA A 20 -7.49 -10.79 4.72
CA ALA A 20 -6.37 -11.60 5.19
C ALA A 20 -6.61 -13.09 4.96
N ALA A 21 -7.81 -13.57 5.27
CA ALA A 21 -8.19 -14.97 5.13
C ALA A 21 -8.18 -15.44 3.66
N GLU A 22 -8.70 -14.62 2.77
CA GLU A 22 -8.73 -14.89 1.33
C GLU A 22 -7.37 -14.75 0.65
N ARG A 23 -6.33 -14.31 1.36
CA ARG A 23 -5.02 -13.95 0.79
C ARG A 23 -5.11 -12.97 -0.39
N SER A 24 -6.22 -12.24 -0.49
CA SER A 24 -6.52 -11.35 -1.62
C SER A 24 -5.68 -10.07 -1.63
N ALA A 25 -5.16 -9.65 -0.46
CA ALA A 25 -4.35 -8.45 -0.34
C ALA A 25 -3.07 -8.67 0.46
N ALA A 26 -1.95 -8.10 -0.04
CA ALA A 26 -0.68 -8.07 0.67
C ALA A 26 -0.80 -7.32 2.00
N ARG A 27 0.01 -7.71 3.01
CA ARG A 27 0.03 -7.08 4.34
C ARG A 27 0.08 -5.54 4.28
N ASN A 28 0.95 -4.98 3.43
CA ASN A 28 1.10 -3.53 3.29
C ASN A 28 -0.15 -2.86 2.71
N THR A 29 -0.86 -3.52 1.79
CA THR A 29 -2.13 -3.01 1.25
C THR A 29 -3.18 -2.95 2.35
N ARG A 30 -3.32 -4.00 3.17
CA ARG A 30 -4.26 -4.03 4.30
C ARG A 30 -3.97 -2.95 5.33
N LEU A 31 -2.69 -2.74 5.68
CA LEU A 31 -2.26 -1.67 6.59
C LEU A 31 -2.57 -0.27 6.03
N ALA A 32 -2.39 -0.08 4.72
CA ALA A 32 -2.72 1.19 4.06
C ALA A 32 -4.24 1.41 4.04
N TYR A 33 -5.02 0.39 3.69
CA TYR A 33 -6.48 0.46 3.69
C TYR A 33 -7.04 0.71 5.09
N GLY A 34 -6.51 0.05 6.12
CA GLY A 34 -6.93 0.28 7.49
C GLY A 34 -6.77 1.75 7.91
N ARG A 35 -5.61 2.36 7.61
CA ARG A 35 -5.38 3.79 7.89
C ARG A 35 -6.32 4.70 7.11
N ASP A 36 -6.53 4.43 5.82
CA ASP A 36 -7.41 5.21 4.97
C ASP A 36 -8.87 5.15 5.41
N LEU A 37 -9.33 3.97 5.83
CA LEU A 37 -10.70 3.76 6.29
C LEU A 37 -10.95 4.36 7.68
N LEU A 38 -9.94 4.34 8.58
CA LEU A 38 -10.03 5.02 9.88
C LEU A 38 -10.10 6.55 9.71
N ASP A 39 -9.32 7.11 8.80
CA ASP A 39 -9.38 8.54 8.45
C ASP A 39 -10.78 8.92 7.92
N PHE A 40 -11.32 8.13 6.99
CA PHE A 40 -12.68 8.33 6.48
C PHE A 40 -13.75 8.19 7.57
N ALA A 41 -13.62 7.21 8.47
CA ALA A 41 -14.52 7.05 9.60
C ALA A 41 -14.51 8.26 10.54
N GLY A 42 -13.33 8.81 10.83
CA GLY A 42 -13.16 10.05 11.59
C GLY A 42 -13.87 11.23 10.93
N TRP A 43 -13.68 11.39 9.62
CA TRP A 43 -14.31 12.45 8.85
C TRP A 43 -15.85 12.35 8.85
N LEU A 44 -16.40 11.14 8.69
CA LEU A 44 -17.84 10.88 8.80
C LEU A 44 -18.38 11.22 10.18
N LYS A 45 -17.69 10.76 11.24
CA LYS A 45 -18.09 11.00 12.62
C LYS A 45 -18.23 12.50 12.95
N HIS A 46 -17.31 13.33 12.45
CA HIS A 46 -17.39 14.78 12.61
C HIS A 46 -18.62 15.41 11.94
N ARG A 47 -19.26 14.71 11.00
CA ARG A 47 -20.49 15.13 10.30
C ARG A 47 -21.76 14.43 10.79
N GLY A 48 -21.66 13.63 11.84
CA GLY A 48 -22.78 12.83 12.35
C GLY A 48 -23.23 11.71 11.40
N LEU A 49 -22.32 11.29 10.51
CA LEU A 49 -22.54 10.21 9.54
C LEU A 49 -21.76 8.95 9.95
N ASP A 50 -22.14 7.83 9.38
CA ASP A 50 -21.44 6.55 9.49
C ASP A 50 -21.46 5.76 8.16
N TYR A 51 -20.90 4.54 8.17
CA TYR A 51 -20.87 3.69 6.97
C TYR A 51 -22.26 3.21 6.52
N THR A 52 -23.27 3.26 7.38
CA THR A 52 -24.64 2.85 7.03
C THR A 52 -25.41 3.99 6.35
N THR A 53 -25.10 5.23 6.68
CA THR A 53 -25.87 6.43 6.30
C THR A 53 -25.21 7.26 5.19
N VAL A 54 -23.90 7.14 4.99
CA VAL A 54 -23.20 7.95 4.00
C VAL A 54 -23.71 7.69 2.59
N SER A 55 -24.02 8.77 1.87
CA SER A 55 -24.42 8.73 0.46
C SER A 55 -23.19 8.82 -0.47
N ARG A 56 -23.43 8.71 -1.77
CA ARG A 56 -22.41 8.94 -2.81
C ARG A 56 -21.81 10.35 -2.68
N GLU A 57 -22.65 11.36 -2.53
CA GLU A 57 -22.24 12.75 -2.37
C GLU A 57 -21.36 12.92 -1.13
N GLY A 58 -21.67 12.23 -0.03
CA GLY A 58 -20.83 12.23 1.17
C GLY A 58 -19.43 11.64 0.93
N VAL A 59 -19.30 10.62 0.09
CA VAL A 59 -17.98 10.11 -0.30
C VAL A 59 -17.24 11.09 -1.22
N GLU A 60 -17.94 11.76 -2.14
CA GLU A 60 -17.38 12.81 -3.00
C GLU A 60 -16.86 13.98 -2.15
N ASP A 61 -17.64 14.45 -1.19
CA ASP A 61 -17.27 15.53 -0.27
C ASP A 61 -16.00 15.20 0.54
N TYR A 62 -15.88 13.92 0.98
CA TYR A 62 -14.64 13.48 1.61
C TYR A 62 -13.44 13.57 0.67
N LEU A 63 -13.57 13.16 -0.58
CA LEU A 63 -12.47 13.24 -1.56
C LEU A 63 -12.10 14.69 -1.89
N ILE A 64 -13.09 15.59 -1.91
CA ILE A 64 -12.87 17.04 -2.08
C ILE A 64 -12.13 17.60 -0.86
N SER A 65 -12.50 17.18 0.36
CA SER A 65 -11.77 17.61 1.56
C SER A 65 -10.32 17.13 1.56
N CYS A 66 -10.06 15.90 1.11
CA CYS A 66 -8.71 15.38 0.93
C CYS A 66 -7.89 16.22 -0.08
N GLU A 67 -8.52 16.73 -1.14
CA GLU A 67 -7.88 17.63 -2.09
C GLU A 67 -7.56 18.98 -1.48
N ALA A 68 -8.50 19.56 -0.75
CA ALA A 68 -8.32 20.83 -0.05
C ALA A 68 -7.21 20.77 1.01
N GLU A 69 -7.00 19.59 1.62
CA GLU A 69 -5.89 19.30 2.53
C GLU A 69 -4.54 19.08 1.82
N GLY A 70 -4.50 19.15 0.49
CA GLY A 70 -3.28 18.99 -0.31
C GLY A 70 -2.81 17.56 -0.53
N LEU A 71 -3.68 16.55 -0.32
CA LEU A 71 -3.32 15.15 -0.56
C LEU A 71 -3.09 14.90 -2.05
N SER A 72 -2.03 14.15 -2.36
CA SER A 72 -1.69 13.80 -3.74
C SER A 72 -2.81 13.03 -4.44
N PRO A 73 -2.95 13.15 -5.79
CA PRO A 73 -3.91 12.37 -6.57
C PRO A 73 -3.77 10.86 -6.34
N ALA A 74 -2.55 10.34 -6.16
CA ALA A 74 -2.30 8.93 -5.88
C ALA A 74 -2.85 8.49 -4.51
N THR A 75 -2.72 9.34 -3.48
CA THR A 75 -3.27 9.09 -2.15
C THR A 75 -4.79 9.11 -2.19
N ARG A 76 -5.40 10.09 -2.84
CA ARG A 76 -6.86 10.19 -3.01
C ARG A 76 -7.43 8.99 -3.77
N ALA A 77 -6.75 8.55 -4.84
CA ALA A 77 -7.14 7.36 -5.59
C ALA A 77 -7.06 6.08 -4.74
N ARG A 78 -6.04 5.93 -3.88
CA ARG A 78 -5.91 4.81 -2.95
C ARG A 78 -7.01 4.85 -1.89
N ARG A 79 -7.31 6.01 -1.30
CA ARG A 79 -8.42 6.20 -0.34
C ARG A 79 -9.76 5.80 -0.95
N LEU A 80 -10.06 6.27 -2.16
CA LEU A 80 -11.27 5.87 -2.88
C LEU A 80 -11.30 4.35 -3.14
N SER A 81 -10.16 3.75 -3.49
CA SER A 81 -10.08 2.29 -3.68
C SER A 81 -10.40 1.54 -2.38
N ALA A 82 -9.85 1.97 -1.24
CA ALA A 82 -10.13 1.36 0.06
C ALA A 82 -11.62 1.47 0.43
N ILE A 83 -12.22 2.66 0.27
CA ILE A 83 -13.64 2.92 0.52
C ILE A 83 -14.53 2.04 -0.38
N ARG A 84 -14.22 1.97 -1.68
CA ARG A 84 -14.97 1.16 -2.65
C ARG A 84 -14.92 -0.33 -2.29
N GLN A 85 -13.77 -0.84 -1.86
CA GLN A 85 -13.62 -2.24 -1.46
C GLN A 85 -14.37 -2.55 -0.15
N LEU A 86 -14.35 -1.63 0.82
CA LEU A 86 -15.12 -1.78 2.04
C LEU A 86 -16.62 -1.87 1.74
N PHE A 87 -17.16 -0.94 0.94
CA PHE A 87 -18.59 -0.95 0.61
C PHE A 87 -18.99 -2.09 -0.33
N ARG A 88 -18.06 -2.57 -1.17
CA ARG A 88 -18.28 -3.78 -1.95
C ARG A 88 -18.42 -4.99 -1.01
N PHE A 89 -17.51 -5.16 -0.07
CA PHE A 89 -17.57 -6.21 0.94
C PHE A 89 -18.86 -6.12 1.79
N ALA A 90 -19.21 -4.90 2.25
CA ALA A 90 -20.42 -4.67 3.00
C ALA A 90 -21.71 -5.01 2.22
N HIS A 91 -21.71 -4.82 0.91
CA HIS A 91 -22.81 -5.22 0.04
C HIS A 91 -22.86 -6.74 -0.16
N GLU A 92 -21.72 -7.40 -0.33
CA GLU A 92 -21.60 -8.86 -0.45
C GLU A 92 -22.01 -9.59 0.85
N GLU A 93 -21.81 -8.96 2.02
CA GLU A 93 -22.20 -9.47 3.34
C GLU A 93 -23.61 -9.04 3.78
N ASP A 94 -24.39 -8.42 2.90
CA ASP A 94 -25.74 -7.90 3.20
C ASP A 94 -25.78 -6.84 4.33
N TRP A 95 -24.67 -6.18 4.64
CA TRP A 95 -24.64 -5.09 5.62
C TRP A 95 -25.23 -3.80 5.07
N ARG A 96 -25.20 -3.67 3.74
CA ARG A 96 -25.73 -2.52 3.02
C ARG A 96 -26.27 -2.94 1.64
N ALA A 97 -27.39 -2.33 1.22
CA ALA A 97 -28.04 -2.65 -0.03
C ALA A 97 -27.34 -2.07 -1.27
N ASP A 98 -26.42 -1.10 -1.08
CA ASP A 98 -25.73 -0.37 -2.16
C ASP A 98 -24.24 -0.19 -1.88
N ASN A 99 -23.50 0.22 -2.92
CA ASN A 99 -22.11 0.69 -2.79
C ASN A 99 -22.04 2.17 -3.23
N PRO A 100 -22.00 3.13 -2.29
CA PRO A 100 -22.01 4.55 -2.61
C PRO A 100 -20.75 5.01 -3.36
N ALA A 101 -19.66 4.25 -3.32
CA ALA A 101 -18.41 4.58 -4.01
C ALA A 101 -18.28 3.93 -5.40
N LEU A 102 -19.25 3.10 -5.84
CA LEU A 102 -19.12 2.26 -7.04
C LEU A 102 -18.84 3.09 -8.32
N ARG A 103 -19.56 4.18 -8.50
CA ARG A 103 -19.51 5.02 -9.71
C ARG A 103 -18.65 6.27 -9.60
N LEU A 104 -17.91 6.42 -8.49
CA LEU A 104 -17.00 7.55 -8.32
C LEU A 104 -15.75 7.35 -9.17
N SER A 105 -15.35 8.40 -9.87
CA SER A 105 -14.10 8.38 -10.64
C SER A 105 -12.91 8.69 -9.73
N ALA A 106 -11.84 7.92 -9.85
CA ALA A 106 -10.59 8.26 -9.20
C ALA A 106 -9.99 9.52 -9.83
N PRO A 107 -9.29 10.37 -9.04
CA PRO A 107 -8.51 11.47 -9.60
C PRO A 107 -7.59 10.96 -10.71
N GLY A 108 -7.51 11.71 -11.81
CA GLY A 108 -6.66 11.34 -12.94
C GLY A 108 -5.21 11.14 -12.49
N ARG A 109 -4.60 10.03 -12.86
CA ARG A 109 -3.17 9.84 -12.69
C ARG A 109 -2.44 10.57 -13.80
N GLU A 110 -1.68 11.60 -13.48
CA GLU A 110 -0.62 12.02 -14.38
C GLU A 110 0.32 10.83 -14.62
N LYS A 111 0.45 10.42 -15.87
CA LYS A 111 1.46 9.43 -16.27
C LYS A 111 2.83 10.12 -16.22
N LYS A 112 3.40 10.25 -15.03
CA LYS A 112 4.81 10.65 -14.92
C LYS A 112 5.66 9.49 -15.39
N LEU A 113 6.54 9.76 -16.35
CA LEU A 113 7.58 8.80 -16.71
C LEU A 113 8.44 8.53 -15.48
N PRO A 114 8.83 7.27 -15.24
CA PRO A 114 9.76 6.95 -14.16
C PRO A 114 11.02 7.79 -14.29
N GLN A 115 11.45 8.43 -13.22
CA GLN A 115 12.79 9.03 -13.17
C GLN A 115 13.78 7.89 -13.03
N VAL A 116 14.73 7.83 -13.93
CA VAL A 116 15.82 6.87 -13.94
C VAL A 116 17.14 7.59 -13.62
N LEU A 117 18.03 6.90 -12.92
CA LEU A 117 19.39 7.39 -12.69
C LEU A 117 20.23 7.18 -13.96
N SER A 118 21.08 8.14 -14.28
CA SER A 118 22.15 7.96 -15.28
C SER A 118 23.23 7.03 -14.76
N LEU A 119 24.08 6.50 -15.63
CA LEU A 119 25.22 5.66 -15.24
C LEU A 119 26.14 6.39 -14.26
N ASP A 120 26.47 7.65 -14.51
CA ASP A 120 27.30 8.47 -13.62
C ASP A 120 26.66 8.67 -12.23
N GLU A 121 25.33 8.75 -12.16
CA GLU A 121 24.62 8.83 -10.86
C GLU A 121 24.63 7.49 -10.12
N VAL A 122 24.54 6.37 -10.85
CA VAL A 122 24.68 5.04 -10.27
C VAL A 122 26.09 4.83 -9.73
N ASP A 123 27.11 5.18 -10.48
CA ASP A 123 28.52 5.06 -10.04
C ASP A 123 28.78 5.90 -8.79
N ARG A 124 28.30 7.14 -8.75
CA ARG A 124 28.39 8.00 -7.55
C ARG A 124 27.62 7.41 -6.34
N LEU A 125 26.49 6.74 -6.58
CA LEU A 125 25.73 6.07 -5.52
C LEU A 125 26.51 4.89 -4.96
N LEU A 126 27.13 4.07 -5.81
CA LEU A 126 27.96 2.92 -5.41
C LEU A 126 29.19 3.39 -4.63
N GLU A 127 29.89 4.45 -5.07
CA GLU A 127 31.00 5.04 -4.36
C GLU A 127 30.57 5.57 -2.98
N ALA A 128 29.48 6.32 -2.94
CA ALA A 128 28.96 6.87 -1.68
C ALA A 128 28.56 5.76 -0.68
N ALA A 129 28.09 4.61 -1.16
CA ALA A 129 27.73 3.48 -0.30
C ALA A 129 28.95 2.88 0.44
N ARG A 130 30.15 2.96 -0.17
CA ARG A 130 31.40 2.46 0.40
C ARG A 130 31.85 3.30 1.60
N ASP A 131 31.58 4.59 1.59
CA ASP A 131 32.05 5.54 2.58
C ASP A 131 30.99 5.89 3.65
N LYS A 132 29.71 5.49 3.43
CA LYS A 132 28.61 5.81 4.33
C LYS A 132 28.35 4.67 5.31
N GLY A 133 28.49 4.99 6.61
CA GLY A 133 28.23 4.09 7.73
C GLY A 133 28.91 4.57 8.99
N ARG A 134 28.42 4.15 10.16
CA ARG A 134 29.01 4.48 11.47
C ARG A 134 30.18 3.55 11.83
N SER A 135 30.26 2.40 11.16
CA SER A 135 31.26 1.37 11.34
C SER A 135 31.64 0.76 9.99
N LEU A 136 32.74 0.01 9.97
CA LEU A 136 33.14 -0.76 8.78
C LEU A 136 32.05 -1.76 8.35
N ASP A 137 31.38 -2.41 9.31
CA ASP A 137 30.30 -3.35 9.04
C ASP A 137 29.11 -2.67 8.37
N ASP A 138 28.78 -1.44 8.78
CA ASP A 138 27.75 -0.63 8.14
C ASP A 138 28.11 -0.30 6.69
N GLN A 139 29.35 0.05 6.42
CA GLN A 139 29.86 0.38 5.08
C GLN A 139 29.81 -0.87 4.17
N ILE A 140 30.30 -2.01 4.65
CA ILE A 140 30.25 -3.29 3.93
C ILE A 140 28.80 -3.66 3.61
N ARG A 141 27.90 -3.56 4.59
CA ARG A 141 26.48 -3.83 4.41
C ARG A 141 25.85 -2.91 3.37
N ASN A 142 26.07 -1.61 3.45
CA ASN A 142 25.52 -0.62 2.55
C ASN A 142 26.01 -0.85 1.12
N CYS A 143 27.29 -1.13 0.94
CA CYS A 143 27.88 -1.46 -0.34
C CYS A 143 27.22 -2.72 -0.94
N ALA A 144 27.15 -3.81 -0.17
CA ALA A 144 26.53 -5.06 -0.62
C ALA A 144 25.06 -4.88 -1.01
N LEU A 145 24.28 -4.08 -0.25
CA LEU A 145 22.88 -3.82 -0.55
C LEU A 145 22.72 -3.04 -1.86
N VAL A 146 23.49 -1.98 -2.09
CA VAL A 146 23.38 -1.17 -3.31
C VAL A 146 23.87 -1.94 -4.54
N GLU A 147 24.97 -2.68 -4.42
CA GLU A 147 25.50 -3.52 -5.51
C GLU A 147 24.50 -4.62 -5.90
N LEU A 148 23.91 -5.32 -4.93
CA LEU A 148 22.90 -6.36 -5.21
C LEU A 148 21.65 -5.76 -5.86
N LEU A 149 21.16 -4.60 -5.40
CA LEU A 149 20.01 -3.93 -6.03
C LEU A 149 20.31 -3.58 -7.49
N TYR A 150 21.49 -3.04 -7.77
CA TYR A 150 21.89 -2.66 -9.12
C TYR A 150 22.09 -3.88 -10.03
N ALA A 151 22.78 -4.90 -9.54
CA ALA A 151 23.09 -6.10 -10.33
C ALA A 151 21.86 -6.95 -10.66
N THR A 152 20.86 -6.99 -9.76
CA THR A 152 19.73 -7.91 -9.87
C THR A 152 18.40 -7.24 -10.21
N GLY A 153 18.27 -5.94 -9.98
CA GLY A 153 17.01 -5.21 -10.13
C GLY A 153 15.90 -5.66 -9.17
N MET A 154 16.23 -6.41 -8.09
CA MET A 154 15.25 -6.85 -7.11
C MET A 154 14.66 -5.67 -6.34
N ARG A 155 13.46 -5.84 -5.75
CA ARG A 155 12.87 -4.82 -4.90
C ARG A 155 13.59 -4.76 -3.55
N VAL A 156 13.62 -3.58 -2.93
CA VAL A 156 14.21 -3.38 -1.59
C VAL A 156 13.66 -4.38 -0.56
N SER A 157 12.36 -4.66 -0.58
CA SER A 157 11.75 -5.65 0.31
C SER A 157 12.23 -7.08 0.04
N GLU A 158 12.43 -7.45 -1.21
CA GLU A 158 12.98 -8.76 -1.61
C GLU A 158 14.42 -8.91 -1.15
N LEU A 159 15.23 -7.84 -1.25
CA LEU A 159 16.60 -7.83 -0.78
C LEU A 159 16.70 -7.95 0.75
N VAL A 160 15.89 -7.18 1.49
CA VAL A 160 15.93 -7.16 2.97
C VAL A 160 15.42 -8.48 3.57
N GLU A 161 14.49 -9.14 2.89
CA GLU A 161 13.94 -10.44 3.29
C GLU A 161 14.73 -11.63 2.71
N LEU A 162 15.79 -11.38 1.92
CA LEU A 162 16.58 -12.44 1.30
C LEU A 162 17.27 -13.30 2.37
N PRO A 163 16.99 -14.61 2.44
CA PRO A 163 17.64 -15.45 3.43
C PRO A 163 19.12 -15.65 3.09
N VAL A 164 19.98 -15.66 4.08
CA VAL A 164 21.43 -15.87 3.91
C VAL A 164 21.76 -17.14 3.14
N ALA A 165 20.91 -18.17 3.24
CA ALA A 165 21.05 -19.40 2.48
C ALA A 165 20.94 -19.21 0.97
N ALA A 166 20.20 -18.19 0.51
CA ALA A 166 20.03 -17.91 -0.92
C ALA A 166 21.31 -17.39 -1.61
N VAL A 167 22.24 -16.82 -0.83
CA VAL A 167 23.53 -16.30 -1.33
C VAL A 167 24.70 -17.24 -1.08
N ARG A 168 24.47 -18.37 -0.39
CA ARG A 168 25.51 -19.38 -0.10
C ARG A 168 25.57 -20.54 -1.09
N GLY A 169 24.62 -20.57 -2.02
CA GLY A 169 24.52 -21.61 -3.06
C GLY A 169 25.41 -21.32 -4.27
N ASP A 170 24.82 -21.45 -5.44
CA ASP A 170 25.49 -21.12 -6.71
C ASP A 170 25.78 -19.60 -6.77
N PRO A 171 27.05 -19.17 -6.93
CA PRO A 171 27.40 -17.74 -7.00
C PRO A 171 26.83 -17.02 -8.23
N GLN A 172 26.30 -17.77 -9.21
CA GLN A 172 25.72 -17.20 -10.42
C GLN A 172 24.20 -17.04 -10.35
N MET A 173 23.52 -17.59 -9.33
CA MET A 173 22.07 -17.55 -9.20
C MET A 173 21.64 -17.25 -7.77
N ILE A 174 20.68 -16.34 -7.66
CA ILE A 174 20.02 -16.02 -6.39
C ILE A 174 18.53 -16.29 -6.54
N LEU A 175 17.99 -17.18 -5.70
CA LEU A 175 16.55 -17.44 -5.67
C LEU A 175 15.84 -16.35 -4.86
N VAL A 176 14.99 -15.58 -5.53
CA VAL A 176 14.24 -14.47 -4.92
C VAL A 176 12.76 -14.80 -4.89
N ARG A 177 12.13 -14.69 -3.69
CA ARG A 177 10.68 -14.80 -3.56
C ARG A 177 10.01 -13.45 -3.75
N GLY A 178 9.33 -13.30 -4.89
CA GLY A 178 8.60 -12.11 -5.24
C GLY A 178 7.16 -12.07 -4.71
N LYS A 179 6.45 -11.00 -5.07
CA LYS A 179 5.05 -10.77 -4.70
C LYS A 179 4.16 -11.92 -5.19
N GLY A 180 3.37 -12.50 -4.27
CA GLY A 180 2.47 -13.62 -4.57
C GLY A 180 3.14 -15.00 -4.55
N GLY A 181 4.33 -15.12 -3.93
CA GLY A 181 5.05 -16.41 -3.81
C GLY A 181 5.68 -16.89 -5.11
N LYS A 182 5.84 -16.04 -6.10
CA LYS A 182 6.58 -16.36 -7.33
C LYS A 182 8.08 -16.32 -7.05
N GLU A 183 8.76 -17.36 -7.48
CA GLU A 183 10.21 -17.50 -7.41
C GLU A 183 10.84 -17.16 -8.76
#